data_1d6cdb26bb3fc05ba47ba2fb2e75d649
#
_entry.id   1d6cdb26bb3fc05ba47ba2fb2e75d649
#
_cell.length_a   1.000
_cell.length_b   1.000
_cell.length_c   1.000
_cell.angle_alpha   90.00
_cell.angle_beta   90.00
_cell.angle_gamma   90.00
#
_symmetry.space_group_name_H-M   'P 1'
#
loop_
_entity.id
_entity.type
_entity.pdbx_description
1 polymer ?
#
loop_
_entity_poly.entity_id
_entity_poly.type
_entity_poly.pdbx_seq_one_letter_code
_entity_poly.pdbx_strand_id
1 'polypeptide(L)'
;MRWRQLVARQMFTRWLVMAPQTGILKRGANMMLDWNEYRKQLAVGVKELGQLGPDTIRGYIELSSAGQKKNLLGAKTRELIALAVAVTLRCDGCITVHTEAAIKNGATREEIAEALGVATTVNAGAALVYSARAMDAFKEYPRASS
;
A
#
# COMPACT_ATOMS: atom_id res chain seq x y z
N MET A 1 7.65 16.55 30.12
CA MET A 1 7.69 16.34 28.62
C MET A 1 8.85 15.46 28.12
N ARG A 2 9.75 14.93 28.96
CA ARG A 2 10.94 14.16 28.52
C ARG A 2 10.75 12.62 28.41
N TRP A 3 9.78 12.02 29.06
CA TRP A 3 9.60 10.57 29.12
C TRP A 3 9.03 9.95 27.83
N ARG A 4 8.15 10.65 27.13
CA ARG A 4 7.51 10.15 25.90
C ARG A 4 8.43 10.05 24.69
N GLN A 5 9.49 10.86 24.63
CA GLN A 5 10.47 10.82 23.54
C GLN A 5 11.52 9.71 23.70
N LEU A 6 11.80 9.28 24.94
CA LEU A 6 12.75 8.18 25.21
C LEU A 6 12.18 6.81 24.85
N VAL A 7 10.90 6.54 25.14
CA VAL A 7 10.28 5.24 24.87
C VAL A 7 10.10 5.01 23.36
N ALA A 8 9.70 6.03 22.62
CA ALA A 8 9.57 5.92 21.16
C ALA A 8 10.94 5.72 20.48
N ARG A 9 12.00 6.36 20.95
CA ARG A 9 13.37 6.16 20.43
C ARG A 9 13.92 4.77 20.73
N GLN A 10 13.67 4.21 21.93
CA GLN A 10 14.20 2.89 22.30
C GLN A 10 13.47 1.74 21.59
N MET A 11 12.19 1.85 21.30
CA MET A 11 11.48 0.84 20.52
C MET A 11 11.88 0.87 19.03
N PHE A 12 12.09 2.06 18.49
CA PHE A 12 12.49 2.22 17.08
C PHE A 12 13.95 1.78 16.85
N THR A 13 14.86 2.05 17.78
CA THR A 13 16.26 1.63 17.67
C THR A 13 16.45 0.13 17.86
N ARG A 14 15.64 -0.56 18.69
CA ARG A 14 15.70 -2.03 18.81
C ARG A 14 15.20 -2.74 17.56
N TRP A 15 14.26 -2.15 16.83
CA TRP A 15 13.77 -2.70 15.55
C TRP A 15 14.80 -2.50 14.43
N LEU A 16 15.52 -1.38 14.42
CA LEU A 16 16.57 -1.09 13.43
C LEU A 16 17.84 -1.94 13.61
N VAL A 17 18.18 -2.36 14.83
CA VAL A 17 19.41 -3.13 15.13
C VAL A 17 19.25 -4.62 14.74
N MET A 18 18.03 -5.13 14.49
CA MET A 18 17.81 -6.50 14.00
C MET A 18 17.87 -6.64 12.46
N ALA A 19 18.10 -5.57 11.72
CA ALA A 19 18.36 -5.67 10.30
C ALA A 19 19.84 -6.02 10.08
N PRO A 20 20.19 -7.13 9.38
CA PRO A 20 21.58 -7.47 9.10
C PRO A 20 22.19 -6.38 8.21
N GLN A 21 23.15 -5.65 8.75
CA GLN A 21 23.98 -4.71 8.01
C GLN A 21 25.06 -5.49 7.26
N THR A 22 25.19 -5.19 5.99
CA THR A 22 26.26 -5.56 5.06
C THR A 22 26.08 -6.88 4.29
N GLY A 23 26.12 -6.72 2.98
CA GLY A 23 26.30 -7.77 1.99
C GLY A 23 25.44 -7.48 0.77
N ILE A 24 26.06 -7.48 -0.40
CA ILE A 24 25.39 -7.46 -1.71
C ILE A 24 24.18 -8.39 -1.65
N LEU A 25 22.97 -7.83 -1.56
CA LEU A 25 21.73 -8.58 -1.54
C LEU A 25 21.67 -9.45 -2.79
N LYS A 26 21.91 -10.74 -2.64
CA LYS A 26 21.53 -11.75 -3.65
C LYS A 26 20.04 -11.52 -3.91
N ARG A 27 19.70 -11.18 -5.16
CA ARG A 27 18.29 -11.06 -5.58
C ARG A 27 17.56 -12.33 -5.12
N GLY A 28 16.60 -12.19 -4.22
CA GLY A 28 15.75 -13.26 -3.73
C GLY A 28 15.87 -13.67 -2.26
N ALA A 29 16.93 -13.26 -1.54
CA ALA A 29 17.20 -13.82 -0.19
C ALA A 29 16.43 -13.15 0.97
N ASN A 30 15.72 -12.03 0.76
CA ASN A 30 15.07 -11.28 1.84
C ASN A 30 13.76 -10.57 1.41
N MET A 31 13.01 -11.12 0.46
CA MET A 31 11.71 -10.59 0.07
C MET A 31 10.58 -11.35 0.79
N MET A 32 9.54 -10.62 1.22
CA MET A 32 8.35 -11.21 1.85
C MET A 32 7.58 -12.12 0.89
N LEU A 33 7.62 -11.82 -0.43
CA LEU A 33 7.00 -12.59 -1.51
C LEU A 33 7.96 -12.65 -2.71
N ASP A 34 7.92 -13.73 -3.48
CA ASP A 34 8.49 -13.74 -4.83
C ASP A 34 7.57 -12.96 -5.77
N TRP A 35 7.81 -11.65 -5.88
CA TRP A 35 6.98 -10.75 -6.65
C TRP A 35 6.96 -11.07 -8.16
N ASN A 36 8.01 -11.69 -8.69
CA ASN A 36 8.07 -12.08 -10.10
C ASN A 36 7.17 -13.28 -10.37
N GLU A 37 7.23 -14.27 -9.50
CA GLU A 37 6.36 -15.45 -9.61
C GLU A 37 4.90 -15.09 -9.33
N TYR A 38 4.64 -14.30 -8.30
CA TYR A 38 3.30 -13.81 -8.00
C TYR A 38 2.66 -13.09 -9.21
N ARG A 39 3.42 -12.23 -9.89
CA ARG A 39 2.95 -11.49 -11.08
C ARG A 39 2.61 -12.42 -12.25
N LYS A 40 3.39 -13.47 -12.47
CA LYS A 40 3.10 -14.48 -13.49
C LYS A 40 1.80 -15.21 -13.18
N GLN A 41 1.64 -15.66 -11.94
CA GLN A 41 0.42 -16.36 -11.50
C GLN A 41 -0.81 -15.45 -11.58
N LEU A 42 -0.70 -14.20 -11.17
CA LEU A 42 -1.76 -13.21 -11.31
C LEU A 42 -2.17 -13.02 -12.78
N ALA A 43 -1.20 -12.92 -13.70
CA ALA A 43 -1.50 -12.76 -15.12
C ALA A 43 -2.25 -13.97 -15.70
N VAL A 44 -1.91 -15.20 -15.26
CA VAL A 44 -2.63 -16.42 -15.64
C VAL A 44 -4.06 -16.36 -15.13
N GLY A 45 -4.26 -16.09 -13.82
CA GLY A 45 -5.61 -16.05 -13.24
C GLY A 45 -6.50 -14.96 -13.87
N VAL A 46 -5.96 -13.77 -14.13
CA VAL A 46 -6.71 -12.71 -14.82
C VAL A 46 -7.06 -13.09 -16.25
N LYS A 47 -6.18 -13.79 -16.97
CA LYS A 47 -6.46 -14.31 -18.31
C LYS A 47 -7.59 -15.33 -18.29
N GLU A 48 -7.56 -16.28 -17.35
CA GLU A 48 -8.63 -17.29 -17.18
C GLU A 48 -9.98 -16.62 -16.86
N LEU A 49 -9.99 -15.66 -15.94
CA LEU A 49 -11.17 -14.86 -15.64
C LEU A 49 -11.70 -14.13 -16.87
N GLY A 50 -10.81 -13.58 -17.71
CA GLY A 50 -11.19 -12.91 -18.95
C GLY A 50 -11.79 -13.85 -20.01
N GLN A 51 -11.45 -15.14 -20.00
CA GLN A 51 -12.07 -16.13 -20.88
C GLN A 51 -13.52 -16.43 -20.47
N LEU A 52 -13.81 -16.42 -19.16
CA LEU A 52 -15.12 -16.69 -18.60
C LEU A 52 -16.02 -15.45 -18.57
N GLY A 53 -15.43 -14.27 -18.37
CA GLY A 53 -16.15 -13.00 -18.25
C GLY A 53 -15.49 -11.86 -19.06
N PRO A 54 -15.48 -11.95 -20.41
CA PRO A 54 -14.75 -11.00 -21.25
C PRO A 54 -15.24 -9.55 -21.10
N ASP A 55 -16.53 -9.35 -20.86
CA ASP A 55 -17.11 -8.02 -20.71
C ASP A 55 -16.63 -7.33 -19.44
N THR A 56 -16.45 -8.07 -18.35
CA THR A 56 -15.91 -7.55 -17.10
C THR A 56 -14.47 -7.04 -17.30
N ILE A 57 -13.64 -7.83 -17.96
CA ILE A 57 -12.25 -7.44 -18.22
C ILE A 57 -12.19 -6.27 -19.18
N ARG A 58 -13.02 -6.23 -20.22
CA ARG A 58 -13.11 -5.09 -21.14
C ARG A 58 -13.49 -3.80 -20.40
N GLY A 59 -14.55 -3.84 -19.58
CA GLY A 59 -14.97 -2.70 -18.77
C GLY A 59 -13.90 -2.22 -17.81
N TYR A 60 -13.17 -3.12 -17.17
CA TYR A 60 -12.02 -2.79 -16.32
C TYR A 60 -10.91 -2.07 -17.11
N ILE A 61 -10.55 -2.56 -18.30
CA ILE A 61 -9.53 -1.94 -19.16
C ILE A 61 -9.96 -0.52 -19.58
N GLU A 62 -11.20 -0.34 -19.98
CA GLU A 62 -11.76 0.96 -20.33
C GLU A 62 -11.70 1.94 -19.14
N LEU A 63 -12.12 1.50 -17.96
CA LEU A 63 -12.07 2.29 -16.73
C LEU A 63 -10.63 2.67 -16.37
N SER A 64 -9.70 1.72 -16.40
CA SER A 64 -8.30 1.95 -16.03
C SER A 64 -7.58 2.92 -16.97
N SER A 65 -7.99 2.97 -18.24
CA SER A 65 -7.43 3.87 -19.25
C SER A 65 -8.08 5.26 -19.28
N ALA A 66 -9.26 5.43 -18.70
CA ALA A 66 -10.06 6.66 -18.82
C ALA A 66 -9.32 7.90 -18.28
N GLY A 67 -8.64 7.78 -17.14
CA GLY A 67 -7.88 8.87 -16.53
C GLY A 67 -6.61 9.28 -17.30
N GLN A 68 -6.14 8.43 -18.21
CA GLN A 68 -4.90 8.68 -18.94
C GLN A 68 -5.07 9.71 -20.09
N LYS A 69 -6.29 9.89 -20.57
CA LYS A 69 -6.58 10.74 -21.73
C LYS A 69 -6.23 12.23 -21.49
N LYS A 70 -6.46 12.73 -20.28
CA LYS A 70 -6.15 14.13 -19.92
C LYS A 70 -4.71 14.34 -19.46
N ASN A 71 -4.11 13.34 -18.86
CA ASN A 71 -2.71 13.29 -18.42
C ASN A 71 -2.20 14.52 -17.61
N LEU A 72 -3.05 15.20 -16.86
CA LEU A 72 -2.68 16.42 -16.10
C LEU A 72 -1.65 16.14 -14.99
N LEU A 73 -1.73 14.97 -14.35
CA LEU A 73 -0.83 14.59 -13.26
C LEU A 73 0.49 13.96 -13.75
N GLY A 74 0.57 13.59 -15.02
CA GLY A 74 1.66 12.77 -15.54
C GLY A 74 1.61 11.31 -15.05
N ALA A 75 2.28 10.43 -15.77
CA ALA A 75 2.23 8.99 -15.51
C ALA A 75 2.84 8.63 -14.15
N LYS A 76 4.01 9.18 -13.80
CA LYS A 76 4.69 8.92 -12.53
C LYS A 76 3.79 9.23 -11.33
N THR A 77 3.21 10.41 -11.28
CA THR A 77 2.33 10.82 -10.15
C THR A 77 1.10 9.92 -10.03
N ARG A 78 0.50 9.53 -11.16
CA ARG A 78 -0.63 8.58 -11.13
C ARG A 78 -0.24 7.24 -10.53
N GLU A 79 0.93 6.70 -10.87
CA GLU A 79 1.38 5.43 -10.31
C GLU A 79 1.72 5.53 -8.83
N LEU A 80 2.28 6.65 -8.36
CA LEU A 80 2.51 6.89 -6.93
C LEU A 80 1.18 6.96 -6.15
N ILE A 81 0.17 7.64 -6.69
CA ILE A 81 -1.18 7.66 -6.10
C ILE A 81 -1.80 6.26 -6.09
N ALA A 82 -1.73 5.53 -7.21
CA ALA A 82 -2.25 4.18 -7.30
C ALA A 82 -1.58 3.24 -6.29
N LEU A 83 -0.27 3.37 -6.10
CA LEU A 83 0.48 2.58 -5.12
C LEU A 83 0.06 2.93 -3.68
N ALA A 84 -0.13 4.20 -3.35
CA ALA A 84 -0.63 4.64 -2.05
C ALA A 84 -2.04 4.06 -1.75
N VAL A 85 -2.92 4.03 -2.75
CA VAL A 85 -4.24 3.40 -2.65
C VAL A 85 -4.12 1.89 -2.53
N ALA A 86 -3.23 1.25 -3.31
CA ALA A 86 -3.02 -0.20 -3.30
C ALA A 86 -2.63 -0.74 -1.92
N VAL A 87 -1.73 -0.06 -1.21
CA VAL A 87 -1.32 -0.47 0.15
C VAL A 87 -2.45 -0.28 1.16
N THR A 88 -3.26 0.76 1.03
CA THR A 88 -4.44 1.01 1.85
C THR A 88 -5.47 -0.10 1.68
N LEU A 89 -5.68 -0.57 0.46
CA LEU A 89 -6.58 -1.67 0.12
C LEU A 89 -5.98 -3.06 0.38
N ARG A 90 -4.70 -3.17 0.71
CA ARG A 90 -3.96 -4.45 0.89
C ARG A 90 -4.03 -5.33 -0.35
N CYS A 91 -3.86 -4.72 -1.53
CA CYS A 91 -3.96 -5.39 -2.82
C CYS A 91 -2.56 -5.74 -3.37
N ASP A 92 -2.06 -6.95 -3.12
CA ASP A 92 -0.74 -7.38 -3.58
C ASP A 92 -0.60 -7.33 -5.10
N GLY A 93 -1.67 -7.68 -5.83
CA GLY A 93 -1.70 -7.55 -7.29
C GLY A 93 -1.50 -6.12 -7.76
N CYS A 94 -2.17 -5.16 -7.10
CA CYS A 94 -2.02 -3.73 -7.40
C CYS A 94 -0.62 -3.23 -7.00
N ILE A 95 -0.10 -3.65 -5.84
CA ILE A 95 1.24 -3.28 -5.37
C ILE A 95 2.29 -3.67 -6.41
N THR A 96 2.29 -4.92 -6.89
CA THR A 96 3.31 -5.37 -7.86
C THR A 96 3.21 -4.64 -9.20
N VAL A 97 1.99 -4.42 -9.70
CA VAL A 97 1.75 -3.73 -10.99
C VAL A 97 2.14 -2.27 -10.92
N HIS A 98 1.65 -1.54 -9.90
CA HIS A 98 1.89 -0.10 -9.79
C HIS A 98 3.31 0.25 -9.34
N THR A 99 3.99 -0.62 -8.58
CA THR A 99 5.42 -0.45 -8.28
C THR A 99 6.26 -0.55 -9.56
N GLU A 100 6.01 -1.57 -10.39
CA GLU A 100 6.71 -1.70 -11.66
C GLU A 100 6.44 -0.52 -12.59
N ALA A 101 5.18 -0.09 -12.71
CA ALA A 101 4.79 1.04 -13.53
C ALA A 101 5.40 2.36 -13.02
N ALA A 102 5.43 2.60 -11.70
CA ALA A 102 6.06 3.76 -11.11
C ALA A 102 7.56 3.84 -11.47
N ILE A 103 8.29 2.73 -11.32
CA ILE A 103 9.71 2.65 -11.69
C ILE A 103 9.91 2.91 -13.19
N LYS A 104 9.10 2.31 -14.07
CA LYS A 104 9.13 2.54 -15.53
C LYS A 104 8.87 4.00 -15.90
N ASN A 105 8.08 4.72 -15.11
CA ASN A 105 7.78 6.14 -15.28
C ASN A 105 8.77 7.05 -14.53
N GLY A 106 9.90 6.54 -14.04
CA GLY A 106 10.98 7.30 -13.45
C GLY A 106 10.75 7.69 -11.98
N ALA A 107 9.94 6.95 -11.24
CA ALA A 107 9.85 7.14 -9.79
C ALA A 107 11.10 6.60 -9.10
N THR A 108 11.65 7.40 -8.17
CA THR A 108 12.75 6.96 -7.32
C THR A 108 12.22 6.17 -6.12
N ARG A 109 13.13 5.49 -5.45
CA ARG A 109 12.79 4.75 -4.21
C ARG A 109 12.30 5.69 -3.10
N GLU A 110 12.89 6.87 -3.06
CA GLU A 110 12.55 7.92 -2.08
C GLU A 110 11.16 8.50 -2.35
N GLU A 111 10.81 8.77 -3.61
CA GLU A 111 9.47 9.22 -4.00
C GLU A 111 8.39 8.17 -3.67
N ILE A 112 8.69 6.89 -3.90
CA ILE A 112 7.79 5.80 -3.49
C ILE A 112 7.63 5.78 -1.97
N ALA A 113 8.73 5.88 -1.20
CA ALA A 113 8.68 5.89 0.25
C ALA A 113 7.88 7.10 0.80
N GLU A 114 8.01 8.27 0.18
CA GLU A 114 7.23 9.46 0.55
C GLU A 114 5.73 9.26 0.30
N ALA A 115 5.35 8.75 -0.86
CA ALA A 115 3.95 8.44 -1.18
C ALA A 115 3.35 7.41 -0.19
N LEU A 116 4.11 6.39 0.19
CA LEU A 116 3.71 5.40 1.19
C LEU A 116 3.60 6.01 2.60
N GLY A 117 4.44 7.00 2.93
CA GLY A 117 4.34 7.78 4.17
C GLY A 117 3.02 8.54 4.26
N VAL A 118 2.58 9.16 3.16
CA VAL A 118 1.27 9.84 3.07
C VAL A 118 0.14 8.82 3.28
N ALA A 119 0.18 7.67 2.60
CA ALA A 119 -0.82 6.62 2.77
C ALA A 119 -0.91 6.13 4.23
N THR A 120 0.24 5.93 4.88
CA THR A 120 0.32 5.52 6.29
C THR A 120 -0.34 6.56 7.20
N THR A 121 -0.05 7.84 7.00
CA THR A 121 -0.60 8.94 7.80
C THR A 121 -2.12 9.05 7.64
N VAL A 122 -2.63 8.95 6.41
CA VAL A 122 -4.08 8.99 6.15
C VAL A 122 -4.79 7.80 6.79
N ASN A 123 -4.22 6.58 6.70
CA ASN A 123 -4.78 5.40 7.35
C ASN A 123 -4.82 5.55 8.89
N ALA A 124 -3.76 6.09 9.49
CA ALA A 124 -3.72 6.38 10.92
C ALA A 124 -4.80 7.41 11.31
N GLY A 125 -4.96 8.47 10.52
CA GLY A 125 -6.03 9.45 10.70
C GLY A 125 -7.43 8.83 10.63
N ALA A 126 -7.67 7.97 9.65
CA ALA A 126 -8.92 7.24 9.52
C ALA A 126 -9.18 6.36 10.76
N ALA A 127 -8.16 5.67 11.28
CA ALA A 127 -8.28 4.88 12.50
C ALA A 127 -8.66 5.73 13.71
N LEU A 128 -8.11 6.95 13.85
CA LEU A 128 -8.48 7.88 14.93
C LEU A 128 -9.96 8.31 14.82
N VAL A 129 -10.44 8.64 13.62
CA VAL A 129 -11.84 9.02 13.40
C VAL A 129 -12.77 7.86 13.78
N TYR A 130 -12.46 6.64 13.34
CA TYR A 130 -13.28 5.47 13.69
C TYR A 130 -13.19 5.10 15.18
N SER A 131 -12.06 5.35 15.83
CA SER A 131 -11.94 5.20 17.29
C SER A 131 -12.86 6.16 18.03
N ALA A 132 -12.98 7.42 17.57
CA ALA A 132 -13.93 8.36 18.14
C ALA A 132 -15.39 7.89 17.97
N ARG A 133 -15.74 7.29 16.82
CA ARG A 133 -17.07 6.68 16.61
C ARG A 133 -17.33 5.50 17.54
N ALA A 134 -16.32 4.67 17.81
CA ALA A 134 -16.44 3.58 18.80
C ALA A 134 -16.71 4.12 20.21
N MET A 135 -16.03 5.20 20.60
CA MET A 135 -16.28 5.87 21.90
C MET A 135 -17.64 6.55 21.94
N ASP A 136 -18.17 7.01 20.82
CA ASP A 136 -19.52 7.55 20.73
C ASP A 136 -20.57 6.43 20.91
N ALA A 137 -20.42 5.32 20.20
CA ALA A 137 -21.27 4.14 20.35
C ALA A 137 -21.29 3.61 21.79
N PHE A 138 -20.16 3.66 22.51
CA PHE A 138 -20.09 3.23 23.91
C PHE A 138 -21.06 4.00 24.84
N LYS A 139 -21.40 5.24 24.51
CA LYS A 139 -22.32 6.05 25.33
C LYS A 139 -23.76 5.53 25.28
N GLU A 140 -24.14 4.82 24.23
CA GLU A 140 -25.48 4.27 24.02
C GLU A 140 -25.74 3.00 24.86
N TYR A 141 -24.70 2.36 25.40
CA TYR A 141 -24.87 1.14 26.17
C TYR A 141 -25.06 1.44 27.66
N PRO A 142 -26.08 0.84 28.32
CA PRO A 142 -26.28 1.00 29.77
C PRO A 142 -25.04 0.52 30.52
N ARG A 143 -24.55 1.32 31.46
CA ARG A 143 -23.51 0.89 32.37
C ARG A 143 -24.11 -0.18 33.29
N ALA A 144 -23.47 -1.35 33.39
CA ALA A 144 -23.80 -2.28 34.46
C ALA A 144 -23.67 -1.52 35.79
N SER A 145 -24.78 -1.42 36.55
CA SER A 145 -24.78 -0.82 37.89
C SER A 145 -23.78 -1.61 38.73
N SER A 146 -22.71 -0.94 39.14
CA SER A 146 -21.73 -1.42 40.12
C SER A 146 -22.38 -1.49 41.51
#